data_881ffa225be3a3f46333c65aaae82880
#
_entry.id   881ffa225be3a3f46333c65aaae82880
#
_cell.length_a   1.000
_cell.length_b   1.000
_cell.length_c   1.000
_cell.angle_alpha   90.00
_cell.angle_beta   90.00
_cell.angle_gamma   90.00
#
_symmetry.space_group_name_H-M   'P 1'
#
loop_
_entity.id
_entity.type
_entity.pdbx_description
1 polymer ?
#
loop_
_entity_poly.entity_id
_entity_poly.type
_entity_poly.pdbx_seq_one_letter_code
_entity_poly.pdbx_strand_id
1 'polypeptide(L)'
;MRLARLAIAAAFATLPGMAWAESAYTDLDLPACDEVEIFEDGGGVYRCDGYDGWDVYVNEGDARTDVDYGYPNDNFESFSAFNGPGEKIEWMLGDDGRPYATALRFFIDVDGRKAQALVVSKPGDSEVPGCVIGVVDAALEQANGIARGLGAMAPVFDCAVDPVMIVPGAGELVSQFNGANNN
;
A
#
# COMPACT_ATOMS: atom_id res chain seq x y z
N MET A 1 -73.00 -11.44 -13.32
CA MET A 1 -71.57 -11.46 -13.79
C MET A 1 -70.68 -10.74 -12.74
N ARG A 2 -69.93 -11.51 -12.00
CA ARG A 2 -68.93 -10.92 -10.99
C ARG A 2 -67.55 -10.94 -11.63
N LEU A 3 -67.02 -9.77 -11.85
CA LEU A 3 -65.63 -9.58 -12.34
C LEU A 3 -64.65 -9.78 -11.18
N ALA A 4 -63.81 -10.83 -11.22
CA ALA A 4 -62.70 -11.04 -10.30
C ALA A 4 -61.55 -10.12 -10.72
N ARG A 5 -61.10 -9.26 -9.80
CA ARG A 5 -59.88 -8.45 -9.97
C ARG A 5 -58.68 -9.29 -9.52
N LEU A 6 -57.82 -9.66 -10.46
CA LEU A 6 -56.49 -10.22 -10.14
C LEU A 6 -55.60 -9.08 -9.69
N ALA A 7 -55.07 -9.15 -8.47
CA ALA A 7 -54.02 -8.29 -7.99
C ALA A 7 -52.67 -8.97 -8.31
N ILE A 8 -51.85 -8.34 -9.16
CA ILE A 8 -50.48 -8.76 -9.45
C ILE A 8 -49.61 -8.14 -8.38
N ALA A 9 -49.07 -8.95 -7.47
CA ALA A 9 -48.03 -8.52 -6.52
C ALA A 9 -46.67 -8.53 -7.23
N ALA A 10 -46.10 -7.37 -7.44
CA ALA A 10 -44.72 -7.25 -7.94
C ALA A 10 -43.76 -7.51 -6.78
N ALA A 11 -43.01 -8.61 -6.82
CA ALA A 11 -41.92 -8.90 -5.92
C ALA A 11 -40.70 -8.10 -6.36
N PHE A 12 -40.32 -7.10 -5.57
CA PHE A 12 -39.02 -6.42 -5.73
C PHE A 12 -37.93 -7.35 -5.18
N ALA A 13 -37.15 -7.95 -6.08
CA ALA A 13 -35.91 -8.62 -5.71
C ALA A 13 -34.86 -7.54 -5.35
N THR A 14 -34.51 -7.44 -4.07
CA THR A 14 -33.34 -6.65 -3.64
C THR A 14 -32.09 -7.39 -4.09
N LEU A 15 -31.40 -6.84 -5.09
CA LEU A 15 -30.07 -7.30 -5.48
C LEU A 15 -29.12 -7.04 -4.29
N PRO A 16 -28.28 -8.03 -3.88
CA PRO A 16 -27.25 -7.77 -2.90
C PRO A 16 -26.35 -6.68 -3.46
N GLY A 17 -26.16 -5.60 -2.70
CA GLY A 17 -25.22 -4.54 -3.04
C GLY A 17 -23.82 -5.18 -3.22
N MET A 18 -23.20 -4.95 -4.37
CA MET A 18 -21.78 -5.25 -4.52
C MET A 18 -21.04 -4.39 -3.50
N ALA A 19 -20.45 -5.01 -2.48
CA ALA A 19 -19.48 -4.35 -1.62
C ALA A 19 -18.27 -3.99 -2.52
N TRP A 20 -18.14 -2.72 -2.82
CA TRP A 20 -16.91 -2.20 -3.45
C TRP A 20 -15.88 -2.12 -2.33
N ALA A 21 -14.67 -2.66 -2.55
CA ALA A 21 -13.56 -2.39 -1.66
C ALA A 21 -13.40 -0.86 -1.58
N GLU A 22 -13.63 -0.31 -0.40
CA GLU A 22 -13.54 1.12 -0.17
C GLU A 22 -12.06 1.51 -0.06
N SER A 23 -11.67 2.58 -0.75
CA SER A 23 -10.33 3.15 -0.61
C SER A 23 -10.44 4.60 -0.13
N ALA A 24 -9.59 4.95 0.82
CA ALA A 24 -9.31 6.33 1.19
C ALA A 24 -7.95 6.77 0.65
N TYR A 25 -7.72 8.07 0.59
CA TYR A 25 -6.47 8.63 0.12
C TYR A 25 -5.99 9.72 1.06
N THR A 26 -4.70 9.69 1.42
CA THR A 26 -4.04 10.77 2.15
C THR A 26 -2.86 11.30 1.38
N ASP A 27 -2.48 12.54 1.66
CA ASP A 27 -1.25 13.11 1.14
C ASP A 27 -0.08 12.71 2.03
N LEU A 28 1.07 12.43 1.42
CA LEU A 28 2.36 12.29 2.08
C LEU A 28 3.17 13.55 1.78
N ASP A 29 3.16 14.50 2.70
CA ASP A 29 3.90 15.77 2.62
C ASP A 29 5.08 15.73 3.59
N LEU A 30 6.22 15.16 3.15
CA LEU A 30 7.41 14.97 3.98
C LEU A 30 7.86 16.24 4.72
N PRO A 31 7.85 17.44 4.11
CA PRO A 31 8.17 18.67 4.81
C PRO A 31 7.25 19.01 5.99
N ALA A 32 6.06 18.45 6.05
CA ALA A 32 5.09 18.67 7.12
C ALA A 32 5.15 17.58 8.21
N CYS A 33 5.95 16.53 8.03
CA CYS A 33 6.08 15.45 8.99
C CYS A 33 6.95 15.83 10.20
N ASP A 34 6.72 15.18 11.32
CA ASP A 34 7.56 15.32 12.51
C ASP A 34 8.89 14.58 12.30
N GLU A 35 10.00 15.25 12.59
CA GLU A 35 11.32 14.62 12.64
C GLU A 35 11.43 13.76 13.91
N VAL A 36 11.57 12.44 13.76
CA VAL A 36 11.76 11.50 14.88
C VAL A 36 13.24 11.31 15.18
N GLU A 37 14.06 11.13 14.15
CA GLU A 37 15.49 10.97 14.22
C GLU A 37 16.17 11.55 12.97
N ILE A 38 17.28 12.23 13.14
CA ILE A 38 18.08 12.75 12.02
C ILE A 38 19.47 12.11 12.08
N PHE A 39 19.90 11.52 10.97
CA PHE A 39 21.19 10.83 10.87
C PHE A 39 22.33 11.81 10.61
N GLU A 40 23.54 11.50 11.13
CA GLU A 40 24.73 12.36 10.99
C GLU A 40 25.20 12.51 9.53
N ASP A 41 24.95 11.51 8.70
CA ASP A 41 25.31 11.43 7.27
C ASP A 41 24.21 11.92 6.33
N GLY A 42 23.11 12.44 6.87
CA GLY A 42 21.94 12.91 6.16
C GLY A 42 20.84 11.86 6.09
N GLY A 43 19.59 12.31 5.87
CA GLY A 43 18.40 11.49 6.00
C GLY A 43 17.90 11.40 7.44
N GLY A 44 16.96 10.52 7.72
CA GLY A 44 16.34 10.39 9.03
C GLY A 44 15.06 9.57 9.02
N VAL A 45 14.43 9.52 10.17
CA VAL A 45 13.11 8.92 10.38
C VAL A 45 12.10 10.03 10.63
N TYR A 46 11.04 10.03 9.86
CA TYR A 46 9.95 11.00 9.90
C TYR A 46 8.65 10.30 10.22
N ARG A 47 7.79 10.95 11.02
CA ARG A 47 6.43 10.49 11.29
C ARG A 47 5.44 11.48 10.70
N CYS A 48 4.59 10.99 9.83
CA CYS A 48 3.58 11.74 9.12
C CYS A 48 2.18 11.31 9.52
N ASP A 49 1.23 12.23 9.47
CA ASP A 49 -0.18 11.89 9.63
C ASP A 49 -0.65 11.03 8.43
N GLY A 50 -1.29 9.92 8.72
CA GLY A 50 -1.88 9.04 7.71
C GLY A 50 -3.42 9.05 7.76
N TYR A 51 -4.04 7.90 7.61
CA TYR A 51 -5.49 7.73 7.60
C TYR A 51 -6.03 7.41 9.00
N ASP A 52 -6.99 8.21 9.49
CA ASP A 52 -7.76 7.95 10.72
C ASP A 52 -6.91 7.56 11.93
N GLY A 53 -5.78 8.26 12.13
CA GLY A 53 -4.84 8.01 13.23
C GLY A 53 -3.84 6.87 13.00
N TRP A 54 -3.78 6.32 11.78
CA TRP A 54 -2.70 5.44 11.35
C TRP A 54 -1.53 6.29 10.87
N ASP A 55 -0.48 6.36 11.67
CA ASP A 55 0.73 7.09 11.31
C ASP A 55 1.47 6.44 10.12
N VAL A 56 2.24 7.26 9.40
CA VAL A 56 3.15 6.82 8.35
C VAL A 56 4.57 7.14 8.78
N TYR A 57 5.43 6.16 8.81
CA TYR A 57 6.84 6.31 9.13
C TYR A 57 7.65 6.24 7.85
N VAL A 58 8.46 7.27 7.64
CA VAL A 58 9.35 7.35 6.47
C VAL A 58 10.78 7.32 6.97
N ASN A 59 11.51 6.30 6.59
CA ASN A 59 12.93 6.14 6.89
C ASN A 59 13.73 6.40 5.62
N GLU A 60 14.52 7.47 5.60
CA GLU A 60 15.33 7.86 4.45
C GLU A 60 16.81 7.77 4.81
N GLY A 61 17.56 7.02 4.01
CA GLY A 61 19.00 6.90 4.12
C GLY A 61 19.65 6.59 2.78
N ASP A 62 20.79 7.24 2.49
CA ASP A 62 21.55 7.04 1.25
C ASP A 62 20.69 7.22 -0.03
N ALA A 63 19.82 8.26 -0.03
CA ALA A 63 18.88 8.56 -1.12
C ALA A 63 17.95 7.38 -1.49
N ARG A 64 17.65 6.55 -0.52
CA ARG A 64 16.65 5.48 -0.60
C ARG A 64 15.67 5.61 0.54
N THR A 65 14.44 5.24 0.29
CA THR A 65 13.35 5.43 1.23
C THR A 65 12.63 4.12 1.48
N ASP A 66 12.35 3.89 2.75
CA ASP A 66 11.43 2.88 3.26
C ASP A 66 10.22 3.56 3.89
N VAL A 67 9.04 2.94 3.79
CA VAL A 67 7.79 3.52 4.32
C VAL A 67 6.95 2.46 5.01
N ASP A 68 6.77 2.64 6.31
CA ASP A 68 5.89 1.83 7.15
C ASP A 68 4.58 2.55 7.49
N TYR A 69 3.57 1.77 7.85
CA TYR A 69 2.23 2.26 8.18
C TYR A 69 1.74 1.66 9.50
N GLY A 70 1.22 2.51 10.39
CA GLY A 70 0.76 2.11 11.71
C GLY A 70 1.92 1.77 12.64
N TYR A 71 2.09 0.51 13.02
CA TYR A 71 3.23 0.08 13.83
C TYR A 71 4.39 -0.36 12.91
N PRO A 72 5.52 0.39 12.90
CA PRO A 72 6.62 0.13 11.97
C PRO A 72 7.38 -1.14 12.34
N ASN A 73 8.09 -1.71 11.37
CA ASN A 73 9.06 -2.77 11.57
C ASN A 73 10.49 -2.20 11.64
N ASP A 74 11.48 -3.05 12.00
CA ASP A 74 12.88 -2.65 12.12
C ASP A 74 13.70 -2.91 10.82
N ASN A 75 13.03 -3.30 9.73
CA ASN A 75 13.69 -3.60 8.46
C ASN A 75 13.73 -2.36 7.58
N PHE A 76 14.69 -2.30 6.67
CA PHE A 76 14.75 -1.28 5.63
C PHE A 76 14.35 -1.91 4.29
N GLU A 77 13.08 -1.76 3.92
CA GLU A 77 12.46 -2.39 2.74
C GLU A 77 12.41 -1.41 1.58
N SER A 78 13.38 -1.46 0.68
CA SER A 78 13.53 -0.45 -0.37
C SER A 78 14.11 -1.02 -1.66
N PHE A 79 14.21 -0.18 -2.70
CA PHE A 79 14.92 -0.50 -3.94
C PHE A 79 16.42 -0.33 -3.76
N SER A 80 17.22 -1.13 -4.48
CA SER A 80 18.69 -0.99 -4.49
C SER A 80 19.15 0.32 -5.14
N ALA A 81 18.37 0.85 -6.10
CA ALA A 81 18.62 2.14 -6.74
C ALA A 81 18.08 3.29 -5.89
N PHE A 82 18.56 4.52 -6.13
CA PHE A 82 18.00 5.72 -5.52
C PHE A 82 16.51 5.82 -5.80
N ASN A 83 15.76 6.14 -4.77
CA ASN A 83 14.30 6.19 -4.88
C ASN A 83 13.69 7.12 -3.84
N GLY A 84 12.44 7.48 -4.08
CA GLY A 84 11.64 8.24 -3.13
C GLY A 84 10.16 7.98 -3.33
N PRO A 85 9.34 8.18 -2.29
CA PRO A 85 7.91 7.99 -2.36
C PRO A 85 7.23 9.09 -3.17
N GLY A 86 6.06 8.78 -3.69
CA GLY A 86 5.11 9.75 -4.21
C GLY A 86 4.29 10.40 -3.09
N GLU A 87 3.50 11.38 -3.46
CA GLU A 87 2.75 12.22 -2.51
C GLU A 87 1.36 11.67 -2.15
N LYS A 88 0.94 10.52 -2.65
CA LYS A 88 -0.42 10.00 -2.45
C LYS A 88 -0.40 8.55 -2.02
N ILE A 89 -0.94 8.30 -0.84
CA ILE A 89 -1.14 6.95 -0.29
C ILE A 89 -2.58 6.53 -0.55
N GLU A 90 -2.79 5.35 -1.13
CA GLU A 90 -4.09 4.67 -1.16
C GLU A 90 -4.18 3.75 0.06
N TRP A 91 -5.25 3.89 0.84
CA TRP A 91 -5.60 3.03 1.97
C TRP A 91 -6.77 2.16 1.56
N MET A 92 -6.60 0.85 1.55
CA MET A 92 -7.64 -0.13 1.24
C MET A 92 -8.34 -0.52 2.53
N LEU A 93 -9.65 -0.27 2.61
CA LEU A 93 -10.42 -0.35 3.84
C LEU A 93 -11.26 -1.62 3.90
N GLY A 94 -11.33 -2.22 5.08
CA GLY A 94 -12.29 -3.26 5.40
C GLY A 94 -13.69 -2.71 5.66
N ASP A 95 -14.66 -3.60 5.83
CA ASP A 95 -16.06 -3.24 6.12
C ASP A 95 -16.22 -2.46 7.45
N ASP A 96 -15.23 -2.54 8.33
CA ASP A 96 -15.16 -1.82 9.60
C ASP A 96 -14.47 -0.45 9.48
N GLY A 97 -14.08 -0.04 8.26
CA GLY A 97 -13.38 1.20 7.97
C GLY A 97 -11.89 1.19 8.31
N ARG A 98 -11.34 0.08 8.83
CA ARG A 98 -9.92 -0.02 9.15
C ARG A 98 -9.10 -0.37 7.90
N PRO A 99 -7.92 0.21 7.72
CA PRO A 99 -7.04 -0.14 6.61
C PRO A 99 -6.47 -1.55 6.81
N TYR A 100 -6.58 -2.38 5.78
CA TYR A 100 -5.95 -3.70 5.73
C TYR A 100 -4.73 -3.75 4.80
N ALA A 101 -4.62 -2.79 3.87
CA ALA A 101 -3.47 -2.64 2.99
C ALA A 101 -3.30 -1.18 2.57
N THR A 102 -2.10 -0.84 2.13
CA THR A 102 -1.79 0.44 1.49
C THR A 102 -1.16 0.21 0.12
N ALA A 103 -1.20 1.22 -0.74
CA ALA A 103 -0.39 1.27 -1.94
C ALA A 103 0.20 2.67 -2.11
N LEU A 104 1.51 2.74 -2.30
CA LEU A 104 2.25 3.98 -2.51
C LEU A 104 3.12 3.85 -3.75
N ARG A 105 3.15 4.91 -4.55
CA ARG A 105 4.02 4.99 -5.71
C ARG A 105 5.42 5.39 -5.30
N PHE A 106 6.41 4.70 -5.85
CA PHE A 106 7.83 5.06 -5.74
C PHE A 106 8.38 5.49 -7.09
N PHE A 107 9.27 6.46 -7.07
CA PHE A 107 10.04 6.93 -8.21
C PHE A 107 11.47 6.47 -8.03
N ILE A 108 12.00 5.74 -9.02
CA ILE A 108 13.32 5.11 -8.98
C ILE A 108 14.18 5.77 -10.05
N ASP A 109 15.38 6.20 -9.69
CA ASP A 109 16.32 6.84 -10.63
C ASP A 109 17.74 6.34 -10.36
N VAL A 110 18.40 5.84 -11.41
CA VAL A 110 19.82 5.47 -11.36
C VAL A 110 20.46 5.71 -12.74
N ASP A 111 21.49 6.52 -12.78
CA ASP A 111 22.26 6.83 -13.99
C ASP A 111 21.37 7.30 -15.16
N GLY A 112 20.32 8.10 -14.86
CA GLY A 112 19.37 8.61 -15.83
C GLY A 112 18.32 7.59 -16.31
N ARG A 113 18.37 6.33 -15.85
CA ARG A 113 17.30 5.34 -16.03
C ARG A 113 16.24 5.57 -14.96
N LYS A 114 14.98 5.64 -15.39
CA LYS A 114 13.84 5.90 -14.49
C LYS A 114 12.83 4.78 -14.55
N ALA A 115 12.31 4.43 -13.38
CA ALA A 115 11.18 3.51 -13.26
C ALA A 115 10.21 4.04 -12.20
N GLN A 116 9.03 3.47 -12.17
CA GLN A 116 8.04 3.71 -11.13
C GLN A 116 7.47 2.37 -10.68
N ALA A 117 7.25 2.25 -9.38
CA ALA A 117 6.62 1.06 -8.81
C ALA A 117 5.48 1.46 -7.88
N LEU A 118 4.52 0.55 -7.70
CA LEU A 118 3.56 0.59 -6.61
C LEU A 118 4.03 -0.42 -5.56
N VAL A 119 4.38 0.07 -4.39
CA VAL A 119 4.70 -0.76 -3.22
C VAL A 119 3.41 -0.95 -2.44
N VAL A 120 3.05 -2.21 -2.20
CA VAL A 120 1.85 -2.60 -1.46
C VAL A 120 2.25 -3.15 -0.12
N SER A 121 1.72 -2.57 0.95
CA SER A 121 2.08 -2.94 2.33
C SER A 121 0.86 -3.33 3.15
N LYS A 122 1.08 -4.17 4.14
CA LYS A 122 0.16 -4.46 5.22
C LYS A 122 0.49 -3.52 6.38
N PRO A 123 -0.42 -2.65 6.80
CA PRO A 123 -0.18 -1.79 7.96
C PRO A 123 -0.01 -2.62 9.24
N GLY A 124 0.92 -2.20 10.09
CA GLY A 124 1.06 -2.76 11.43
C GLY A 124 -0.02 -2.24 12.37
N ASP A 125 -0.35 -3.00 13.39
CA ASP A 125 -1.19 -2.53 14.49
C ASP A 125 -0.37 -2.39 15.79
N SER A 126 -1.01 -2.11 16.91
CA SER A 126 -0.33 -1.72 18.16
C SER A 126 0.74 -2.68 18.69
N GLU A 127 0.82 -3.91 18.21
CA GLU A 127 1.73 -4.95 18.73
C GLU A 127 2.40 -5.75 17.62
N VAL A 128 1.88 -5.69 16.39
CA VAL A 128 2.38 -6.47 15.26
C VAL A 128 2.86 -5.53 14.18
N PRO A 129 4.17 -5.52 13.87
CA PRO A 129 4.71 -4.70 12.79
C PRO A 129 4.07 -4.99 11.43
N GLY A 130 3.94 -3.93 10.63
CA GLY A 130 3.57 -4.04 9.23
C GLY A 130 4.71 -4.60 8.37
N CYS A 131 4.45 -4.80 7.09
CA CYS A 131 5.48 -5.19 6.12
C CYS A 131 5.05 -4.94 4.68
N VAL A 132 6.00 -4.95 3.75
CA VAL A 132 5.70 -4.96 2.33
C VAL A 132 5.18 -6.33 1.91
N ILE A 133 4.03 -6.36 1.23
CA ILE A 133 3.43 -7.57 0.63
C ILE A 133 4.00 -7.82 -0.75
N GLY A 134 4.15 -6.76 -1.55
CA GLY A 134 4.65 -6.90 -2.90
C GLY A 134 4.81 -5.60 -3.66
N VAL A 135 5.45 -5.72 -4.81
CA VAL A 135 5.84 -4.61 -5.67
C VAL A 135 5.35 -4.84 -7.08
N VAL A 136 4.72 -3.82 -7.65
CA VAL A 136 4.16 -3.82 -9.00
C VAL A 136 4.87 -2.76 -9.83
N ASP A 137 5.44 -3.13 -10.97
CA ASP A 137 5.95 -2.14 -11.92
C ASP A 137 4.79 -1.32 -12.48
N ALA A 138 4.87 0.00 -12.34
CA ALA A 138 3.82 0.90 -12.79
C ALA A 138 3.69 0.96 -14.33
N ALA A 139 4.67 0.42 -15.08
CA ALA A 139 4.60 0.27 -16.52
C ALA A 139 3.73 -0.91 -16.98
N LEU A 140 3.37 -1.82 -16.07
CA LEU A 140 2.49 -2.94 -16.39
C LEU A 140 1.07 -2.45 -16.70
N GLU A 141 0.44 -3.07 -17.68
CA GLU A 141 -0.97 -2.86 -17.92
C GLU A 141 -1.77 -3.21 -16.65
N GLN A 142 -2.72 -2.37 -16.26
CA GLN A 142 -3.55 -2.55 -15.06
C GLN A 142 -2.75 -2.55 -13.73
N ALA A 143 -1.58 -1.91 -13.65
CA ALA A 143 -0.74 -1.89 -12.44
C ALA A 143 -1.51 -1.55 -11.16
N ASN A 144 -2.41 -0.55 -11.17
CA ASN A 144 -3.23 -0.21 -10.01
C ASN A 144 -4.21 -1.35 -9.62
N GLY A 145 -4.77 -2.05 -10.61
CA GLY A 145 -5.63 -3.21 -10.35
C GLY A 145 -4.87 -4.37 -9.73
N ILE A 146 -3.65 -4.61 -10.22
CA ILE A 146 -2.75 -5.63 -9.67
C ILE A 146 -2.36 -5.29 -8.22
N ALA A 147 -2.01 -4.03 -7.95
CA ALA A 147 -1.67 -3.57 -6.60
C ALA A 147 -2.83 -3.78 -5.62
N ARG A 148 -4.07 -3.46 -6.01
CA ARG A 148 -5.25 -3.75 -5.19
C ARG A 148 -5.48 -5.26 -5.01
N GLY A 149 -5.18 -6.07 -6.03
CA GLY A 149 -5.24 -7.53 -5.93
C GLY A 149 -4.24 -8.07 -4.92
N LEU A 150 -3.01 -7.53 -4.88
CA LEU A 150 -2.01 -7.84 -3.84
C LEU A 150 -2.50 -7.40 -2.45
N GLY A 151 -3.03 -6.18 -2.34
CA GLY A 151 -3.59 -5.67 -1.09
C GLY A 151 -4.68 -6.57 -0.52
N ALA A 152 -5.52 -7.16 -1.37
CA ALA A 152 -6.55 -8.10 -0.93
C ALA A 152 -5.98 -9.38 -0.26
N MET A 153 -4.70 -9.67 -0.41
CA MET A 153 -4.01 -10.77 0.27
C MET A 153 -3.53 -10.41 1.68
N ALA A 154 -3.48 -9.11 2.03
CA ALA A 154 -2.94 -8.64 3.32
C ALA A 154 -3.52 -9.34 4.56
N PRO A 155 -4.83 -9.64 4.64
CA PRO A 155 -5.39 -10.31 5.82
C PRO A 155 -4.82 -11.71 6.07
N VAL A 156 -4.33 -12.39 5.03
CA VAL A 156 -3.76 -13.76 5.12
C VAL A 156 -2.24 -13.79 4.97
N PHE A 157 -1.62 -12.65 4.65
CA PHE A 157 -0.17 -12.54 4.49
C PHE A 157 0.53 -12.52 5.86
N ASP A 158 1.51 -13.40 6.04
CA ASP A 158 2.32 -13.49 7.25
C ASP A 158 3.66 -12.77 7.04
N CYS A 159 3.80 -11.59 7.65
CA CYS A 159 4.99 -10.75 7.54
C CYS A 159 6.29 -11.44 8.03
N ALA A 160 6.19 -12.48 8.86
CA ALA A 160 7.36 -13.19 9.37
C ALA A 160 7.83 -14.34 8.45
N VAL A 161 7.01 -14.77 7.51
CA VAL A 161 7.24 -16.01 6.74
C VAL A 161 7.12 -15.82 5.24
N ASP A 162 6.12 -15.03 4.79
CA ASP A 162 5.82 -14.89 3.38
C ASP A 162 6.82 -13.93 2.70
N PRO A 163 7.40 -14.31 1.56
CA PRO A 163 8.31 -13.44 0.84
C PRO A 163 7.56 -12.29 0.15
N VAL A 164 8.23 -11.13 0.04
CA VAL A 164 7.74 -10.01 -0.78
C VAL A 164 7.57 -10.45 -2.23
N MET A 165 6.40 -10.22 -2.79
CA MET A 165 6.07 -10.62 -4.16
C MET A 165 6.49 -9.55 -5.17
N ILE A 166 7.46 -9.84 -6.01
CA ILE A 166 7.73 -9.02 -7.21
C ILE A 166 6.84 -9.53 -8.34
N VAL A 167 5.93 -8.68 -8.82
CA VAL A 167 4.98 -9.08 -9.88
C VAL A 167 5.72 -9.45 -11.17
N PRO A 168 5.43 -10.61 -11.79
CA PRO A 168 6.07 -11.01 -13.02
C PRO A 168 5.91 -9.99 -14.15
N GLY A 169 6.99 -9.72 -14.87
CA GLY A 169 7.04 -8.71 -15.94
C GLY A 169 7.57 -7.35 -15.47
N ALA A 170 7.92 -7.22 -14.19
CA ALA A 170 8.61 -6.03 -13.70
C ALA A 170 9.97 -5.83 -14.39
N GLY A 171 10.31 -4.57 -14.70
CA GLY A 171 11.61 -4.19 -15.22
C GLY A 171 12.74 -4.37 -14.21
N GLU A 172 13.98 -4.31 -14.69
CA GLU A 172 15.18 -4.55 -13.89
C GLU A 172 15.24 -3.72 -12.60
N LEU A 173 14.96 -2.41 -12.65
CA LEU A 173 15.06 -1.52 -11.50
C LEU A 173 14.01 -1.85 -10.42
N VAL A 174 12.80 -2.21 -10.85
CA VAL A 174 11.72 -2.58 -9.94
C VAL A 174 11.98 -3.96 -9.31
N SER A 175 12.57 -4.88 -10.08
CA SER A 175 12.90 -6.25 -9.61
C SER A 175 14.00 -6.29 -8.55
N GLN A 176 14.70 -5.17 -8.31
CA GLN A 176 15.77 -5.04 -7.31
C GLN A 176 15.24 -4.49 -5.98
N PHE A 177 13.95 -4.66 -5.69
CA PHE A 177 13.40 -4.37 -4.37
C PHE A 177 13.93 -5.39 -3.35
N ASN A 178 14.44 -4.87 -2.24
CA ASN A 178 14.96 -5.67 -1.13
C ASN A 178 14.00 -5.57 0.06
N GLY A 179 13.20 -6.58 0.25
CA GLY A 179 12.29 -6.70 1.39
C GLY A 179 12.83 -7.69 2.43
N ALA A 180 12.37 -7.56 3.66
CA ALA A 180 12.85 -8.33 4.81
C ALA A 180 12.81 -9.85 4.60
N ASN A 181 11.88 -10.36 3.81
CA ASN A 181 11.64 -11.79 3.61
C ASN A 181 12.25 -12.34 2.30
N ASN A 182 13.14 -11.58 1.64
CA ASN A 182 13.84 -12.01 0.42
C ASN A 182 15.20 -12.67 0.68
N ASN A 183 15.53 -13.02 1.93
CA ASN A 183 16.78 -13.68 2.31
C ASN A 183 16.66 -15.21 2.32
#